data_d68982c31abc8dc0eb2cb7317b681996
#
_entry.id   d68982c31abc8dc0eb2cb7317b681996
#
_cell.length_a   1.000
_cell.length_b   1.000
_cell.length_c   1.000
_cell.angle_alpha   90.00
_cell.angle_beta   90.00
_cell.angle_gamma   90.00
#
_symmetry.space_group_name_H-M   'P 1'
#
loop_
_entity.id
_entity.type
_entity.pdbx_description
1 polymer ?
#
loop_
_entity_poly.entity_id
_entity_poly.type
_entity_poly.pdbx_seq_one_letter_code
_entity_poly.pdbx_strand_id
1 'polypeptide(L)'
;MDIEKFARVAHKAGVPLIVDNTFATPINCRPFDFGCDIVTHSTTKYMEGHASTVGGAIVDSGNFDWTQNDKFPGLTTPDDSYHGITYTEAFGKGAYITKAVVQLMRDLGAVQSPNEAFLLNVGLESLHLRIPRHCENAKKVAAYLKQHPAVTWVECAMLEGDRQYDLAQKYMPRGTCGVVSFGVKGGRAAATTFMDSLERHPGGRRSHLLPAPGIYHPSPADGRTVGGLRRAPGSGAPERRH
;
A
#
# COMPACT_ATOMS: atom_id res chain seq x y z
N MET A 1 -9.28 -7.29 -5.23
CA MET A 1 -10.23 -6.19 -5.63
C MET A 1 -10.36 -6.21 -7.15
N ASP A 2 -11.58 -6.04 -7.68
CA ASP A 2 -11.84 -5.96 -9.13
C ASP A 2 -11.74 -4.48 -9.56
N ILE A 3 -10.58 -4.08 -10.07
CA ILE A 3 -10.26 -2.66 -10.38
C ILE A 3 -11.28 -2.07 -11.37
N GLU A 4 -11.60 -2.77 -12.45
CA GLU A 4 -12.54 -2.28 -13.46
C GLU A 4 -13.97 -2.10 -12.93
N LYS A 5 -14.43 -2.99 -12.03
CA LYS A 5 -15.73 -2.83 -11.39
C LYS A 5 -15.75 -1.61 -10.48
N PHE A 6 -14.70 -1.40 -9.70
CA PHE A 6 -14.58 -0.22 -8.85
C PHE A 6 -14.48 1.07 -9.68
N ALA A 7 -13.72 1.07 -10.78
CA ALA A 7 -13.64 2.22 -11.68
C ALA A 7 -15.03 2.59 -12.25
N ARG A 8 -15.78 1.60 -12.76
CA ARG A 8 -17.14 1.83 -13.24
C ARG A 8 -18.10 2.41 -12.17
N VAL A 9 -18.00 1.91 -10.93
CA VAL A 9 -18.83 2.42 -9.82
C VAL A 9 -18.43 3.84 -9.44
N ALA A 10 -17.12 4.11 -9.34
CA ALA A 10 -16.60 5.44 -9.03
C ALA A 10 -17.00 6.47 -10.10
N HIS A 11 -16.78 6.15 -11.38
CA HIS A 11 -17.12 7.03 -12.50
C HIS A 11 -18.63 7.25 -12.61
N LYS A 12 -19.44 6.22 -12.40
CA LYS A 12 -20.91 6.38 -12.32
C LYS A 12 -21.34 7.32 -11.20
N ALA A 13 -20.60 7.34 -10.10
CA ALA A 13 -20.81 8.28 -9.01
C ALA A 13 -20.16 9.65 -9.26
N GLY A 14 -19.48 9.87 -10.40
CA GLY A 14 -18.79 11.12 -10.73
C GLY A 14 -17.60 11.41 -9.81
N VAL A 15 -16.89 10.38 -9.38
CA VAL A 15 -15.67 10.51 -8.55
C VAL A 15 -14.52 9.66 -9.14
N PRO A 16 -13.24 10.06 -8.94
CA PRO A 16 -12.11 9.27 -9.43
C PRO A 16 -11.91 7.99 -8.62
N LEU A 17 -11.30 6.98 -9.24
CA LEU A 17 -10.77 5.83 -8.54
C LEU A 17 -9.28 6.07 -8.23
N ILE A 18 -8.93 5.99 -6.94
CA ILE A 18 -7.55 6.01 -6.46
C ILE A 18 -7.16 4.60 -6.03
N VAL A 19 -6.03 4.10 -6.51
CA VAL A 19 -5.51 2.77 -6.17
C VAL A 19 -4.15 2.90 -5.51
N ASP A 20 -4.01 2.36 -4.30
CA ASP A 20 -2.70 2.13 -3.69
C ASP A 20 -2.07 0.88 -4.32
N ASN A 21 -1.04 1.09 -5.14
CA ASN A 21 -0.34 0.05 -5.88
C ASN A 21 1.03 -0.31 -5.26
N THR A 22 1.21 -0.01 -3.97
CA THR A 22 2.49 -0.17 -3.25
C THR A 22 3.05 -1.58 -3.36
N PHE A 23 2.23 -2.60 -3.10
CA PHE A 23 2.71 -3.99 -3.04
C PHE A 23 2.82 -4.65 -4.42
N ALA A 24 1.90 -4.35 -5.33
CA ALA A 24 1.99 -4.87 -6.69
C ALA A 24 3.12 -4.22 -7.47
N THR A 25 3.42 -2.97 -7.21
CA THR A 25 4.35 -2.11 -7.96
C THR A 25 3.96 -1.95 -9.44
N PRO A 26 4.53 -1.04 -10.20
CA PRO A 26 4.28 -0.94 -11.64
C PRO A 26 4.73 -2.18 -12.44
N ILE A 27 5.54 -3.05 -11.82
CA ILE A 27 6.04 -4.28 -12.47
C ILE A 27 4.92 -5.31 -12.61
N ASN A 28 4.11 -5.51 -11.57
CA ASN A 28 3.05 -6.52 -11.57
C ASN A 28 1.69 -5.98 -11.99
N CYS A 29 1.37 -4.73 -11.63
CA CYS A 29 0.09 -4.12 -11.94
C CYS A 29 0.27 -2.67 -12.40
N ARG A 30 -0.44 -2.30 -13.47
CA ARG A 30 -0.59 -0.91 -13.93
C ARG A 30 -2.07 -0.55 -13.89
N PRO A 31 -2.58 -0.01 -12.78
CA PRO A 31 -4.01 0.23 -12.57
C PRO A 31 -4.66 1.15 -13.60
N PHE A 32 -3.91 2.02 -14.27
CA PHE A 32 -4.40 2.87 -15.35
C PHE A 32 -4.95 2.08 -16.53
N ASP A 33 -4.34 0.92 -16.84
CA ASP A 33 -4.79 0.03 -17.92
C ASP A 33 -6.21 -0.53 -17.65
N PHE A 34 -6.71 -0.37 -16.42
CA PHE A 34 -7.99 -0.89 -15.92
C PHE A 34 -8.96 0.21 -15.45
N GLY A 35 -8.72 1.46 -15.85
CA GLY A 35 -9.62 2.58 -15.59
C GLY A 35 -9.41 3.28 -14.24
N CYS A 36 -8.30 3.05 -13.56
CA CYS A 36 -7.90 3.85 -12.41
C CYS A 36 -7.49 5.26 -12.86
N ASP A 37 -7.81 6.27 -12.07
CA ASP A 37 -7.48 7.66 -12.38
C ASP A 37 -6.20 8.13 -11.69
N ILE A 38 -6.00 7.70 -10.45
CA ILE A 38 -4.84 8.10 -9.63
C ILE A 38 -4.25 6.86 -8.97
N VAL A 39 -2.93 6.76 -9.00
CA VAL A 39 -2.18 5.69 -8.33
C VAL A 39 -1.30 6.29 -7.25
N THR A 40 -1.32 5.69 -6.07
CA THR A 40 -0.41 6.03 -4.98
C THR A 40 0.55 4.89 -4.69
N HIS A 41 1.73 5.24 -4.21
CA HIS A 41 2.75 4.29 -3.76
C HIS A 41 3.37 4.77 -2.45
N SER A 42 3.50 3.89 -1.47
CA SER A 42 4.51 4.06 -0.45
C SER A 42 5.86 3.62 -1.04
N THR A 43 6.70 4.59 -1.41
CA THR A 43 8.03 4.29 -1.96
C THR A 43 8.96 3.67 -0.91
N THR A 44 8.64 3.82 0.37
CA THR A 44 9.25 3.15 1.53
C THR A 44 9.36 1.63 1.38
N LYS A 45 8.48 1.00 0.60
CA LYS A 45 8.35 -0.46 0.49
C LYS A 45 9.24 -1.00 -0.63
N TYR A 46 8.66 -1.72 -1.57
CA TYR A 46 9.41 -2.39 -2.65
C TYR A 46 10.15 -1.44 -3.60
N MET A 47 9.65 -0.22 -3.81
CA MET A 47 10.29 0.69 -4.76
C MET A 47 11.70 1.05 -4.30
N GLU A 48 11.87 1.48 -3.06
CA GLU A 48 13.17 1.71 -2.46
C GLU A 48 13.88 0.38 -2.15
N GLY A 49 13.20 -0.54 -1.47
CA GLY A 49 13.62 -1.94 -1.31
C GLY A 49 14.74 -2.20 -0.30
N HIS A 50 15.28 -1.20 0.38
CA HIS A 50 16.40 -1.31 1.31
C HIS A 50 16.02 -0.96 2.76
N ALA A 51 14.77 -0.47 2.97
CA ALA A 51 14.28 -0.03 4.28
C ALA A 51 15.13 1.12 4.89
N SER A 52 15.69 1.99 4.03
CA SER A 52 16.54 3.09 4.43
C SER A 52 15.84 4.44 4.41
N THR A 53 14.73 4.57 3.66
CA THR A 53 14.00 5.84 3.52
C THR A 53 12.50 5.66 3.74
N VAL A 54 11.83 6.77 4.03
CA VAL A 54 10.37 6.87 4.07
C VAL A 54 9.91 7.86 3.02
N GLY A 55 8.97 7.45 2.17
CA GLY A 55 8.48 8.34 1.12
C GLY A 55 7.23 7.81 0.44
N GLY A 56 6.67 8.63 -0.43
CA GLY A 56 5.49 8.33 -1.22
C GLY A 56 5.55 8.94 -2.61
N ALA A 57 4.73 8.42 -3.49
CA ALA A 57 4.53 8.98 -4.82
C ALA A 57 3.04 8.96 -5.17
N ILE A 58 2.60 10.00 -5.83
CA ILE A 58 1.26 10.11 -6.44
C ILE A 58 1.46 10.23 -7.94
N VAL A 59 0.73 9.42 -8.69
CA VAL A 59 0.72 9.45 -10.17
C VAL A 59 -0.71 9.66 -10.61
N ASP A 60 -0.92 10.70 -11.41
CA ASP A 60 -2.22 11.04 -11.98
C ASP A 60 -2.24 10.67 -13.47
N SER A 61 -3.30 10.01 -13.93
CA SER A 61 -3.50 9.73 -15.35
C SER A 61 -3.77 10.99 -16.17
N GLY A 62 -4.28 12.04 -15.52
CA GLY A 62 -4.78 13.26 -16.16
C GLY A 62 -6.04 13.03 -17.03
N ASN A 63 -6.73 11.92 -16.86
CA ASN A 63 -7.90 11.57 -17.68
C ASN A 63 -9.24 11.82 -16.99
N PHE A 64 -9.26 12.00 -15.66
CA PHE A 64 -10.49 12.28 -14.94
C PHE A 64 -10.94 13.73 -15.19
N ASP A 65 -12.20 13.90 -15.58
CA ASP A 65 -12.79 15.23 -15.76
C ASP A 65 -13.29 15.77 -14.41
N TRP A 66 -12.52 16.66 -13.81
CA TRP A 66 -12.84 17.30 -12.54
C TRP A 66 -14.03 18.28 -12.63
N THR A 67 -14.40 18.69 -13.86
CA THR A 67 -15.48 19.68 -14.11
C THR A 67 -16.83 19.04 -14.34
N GLN A 68 -16.93 17.71 -14.42
CA GLN A 68 -18.16 17.00 -14.76
C GLN A 68 -19.30 17.17 -13.74
N ASN A 69 -18.99 17.64 -12.54
CA ASN A 69 -19.94 17.89 -11.45
C ASN A 69 -19.35 18.88 -10.42
N ASP A 70 -20.14 19.23 -9.40
CA ASP A 70 -19.81 20.21 -8.37
C ASP A 70 -19.07 19.63 -7.14
N LYS A 71 -18.60 18.38 -7.20
CA LYS A 71 -17.97 17.71 -6.04
C LYS A 71 -16.56 18.17 -5.74
N PHE A 72 -15.92 18.85 -6.68
CA PHE A 72 -14.50 19.21 -6.59
C PHE A 72 -14.26 20.73 -6.61
N PRO A 73 -14.96 21.53 -5.76
CA PRO A 73 -14.81 22.98 -5.79
C PRO A 73 -13.37 23.44 -5.59
N GLY A 74 -12.58 22.70 -4.78
CA GLY A 74 -11.16 23.01 -4.59
C GLY A 74 -10.29 22.96 -5.84
N LEU A 75 -10.78 22.40 -6.96
CA LEU A 75 -10.09 22.38 -8.26
C LEU A 75 -10.79 23.25 -9.32
N THR A 76 -12.11 23.45 -9.16
CA THR A 76 -12.98 24.03 -10.18
C THR A 76 -13.47 25.44 -9.87
N THR A 77 -13.11 26.00 -8.71
CA THR A 77 -13.40 27.40 -8.33
C THR A 77 -12.09 28.13 -7.99
N PRO A 78 -12.11 29.49 -8.04
CA PRO A 78 -10.94 30.29 -7.67
C PRO A 78 -10.41 29.95 -6.26
N ASP A 79 -9.11 29.78 -6.14
CA ASP A 79 -8.42 29.47 -4.88
C ASP A 79 -7.61 30.68 -4.39
N ASP A 80 -8.13 31.37 -3.38
CA ASP A 80 -7.49 32.56 -2.80
C ASP A 80 -6.12 32.27 -2.20
N SER A 81 -5.85 31.03 -1.75
CA SER A 81 -4.57 30.62 -1.22
C SER A 81 -3.48 30.48 -2.30
N TYR A 82 -3.88 30.45 -3.56
CA TYR A 82 -2.98 30.38 -4.70
C TYR A 82 -3.36 31.37 -5.81
N HIS A 83 -3.23 32.65 -5.51
CA HIS A 83 -3.42 33.78 -6.43
C HIS A 83 -4.81 33.89 -7.07
N GLY A 84 -5.83 33.28 -6.48
CA GLY A 84 -7.21 33.30 -7.00
C GLY A 84 -7.40 32.50 -8.30
N ILE A 85 -6.51 31.58 -8.64
CA ILE A 85 -6.63 30.76 -9.85
C ILE A 85 -7.63 29.62 -9.69
N THR A 86 -8.25 29.21 -10.79
CA THR A 86 -8.98 27.95 -10.92
C THR A 86 -8.05 26.90 -11.50
N TYR A 87 -7.73 25.85 -10.73
CA TYR A 87 -6.70 24.88 -11.13
C TYR A 87 -7.02 24.16 -12.45
N THR A 88 -8.29 23.80 -12.68
CA THR A 88 -8.71 23.13 -13.92
C THR A 88 -8.57 24.03 -15.14
N GLU A 89 -8.80 25.32 -15.02
CA GLU A 89 -8.61 26.30 -16.10
C GLU A 89 -7.13 26.56 -16.38
N ALA A 90 -6.35 26.75 -15.32
CA ALA A 90 -4.93 27.12 -15.43
C ALA A 90 -4.02 25.96 -15.84
N PHE A 91 -4.32 24.74 -15.40
CA PHE A 91 -3.43 23.58 -15.54
C PHE A 91 -4.06 22.36 -16.25
N GLY A 92 -5.35 22.44 -16.60
CA GLY A 92 -6.04 21.39 -17.35
C GLY A 92 -5.85 20.01 -16.72
N LYS A 93 -5.30 19.07 -17.48
CA LYS A 93 -5.03 17.69 -17.01
C LYS A 93 -4.06 17.60 -15.82
N GLY A 94 -3.24 18.61 -15.59
CA GLY A 94 -2.31 18.68 -14.47
C GLY A 94 -2.90 19.28 -13.19
N ALA A 95 -4.17 19.68 -13.18
CA ALA A 95 -4.80 20.43 -12.08
C ALA A 95 -4.62 19.74 -10.71
N TYR A 96 -4.89 18.43 -10.64
CA TYR A 96 -4.78 17.67 -9.39
C TYR A 96 -3.36 17.62 -8.85
N ILE A 97 -2.39 17.24 -9.66
CA ILE A 97 -0.98 17.17 -9.24
C ILE A 97 -0.43 18.55 -8.93
N THR A 98 -0.77 19.57 -9.71
CA THR A 98 -0.33 20.94 -9.44
C THR A 98 -0.83 21.40 -8.07
N LYS A 99 -2.13 21.23 -7.77
CA LYS A 99 -2.66 21.58 -6.44
C LYS A 99 -1.99 20.79 -5.32
N ALA A 100 -1.77 19.49 -5.51
CA ALA A 100 -1.06 18.66 -4.53
C ALA A 100 0.34 19.20 -4.22
N VAL A 101 1.07 19.66 -5.23
CA VAL A 101 2.43 20.19 -5.09
C VAL A 101 2.46 21.61 -4.55
N VAL A 102 1.75 22.54 -5.20
CA VAL A 102 1.90 23.98 -4.92
C VAL A 102 1.13 24.46 -3.69
N GLN A 103 0.20 23.69 -3.20
CA GLN A 103 -0.56 23.99 -2.00
C GLN A 103 -0.28 22.97 -0.90
N LEU A 104 -0.70 21.72 -1.08
CA LEU A 104 -0.67 20.75 0.03
C LEU A 104 0.76 20.37 0.42
N MET A 105 1.59 19.98 -0.53
CA MET A 105 2.97 19.58 -0.26
C MET A 105 3.81 20.76 0.24
N ARG A 106 3.67 21.94 -0.39
CA ARG A 106 4.36 23.17 0.01
C ARG A 106 3.99 23.57 1.43
N ASP A 107 2.71 23.61 1.76
CA ASP A 107 2.22 24.15 3.03
C ASP A 107 2.41 23.17 4.19
N LEU A 108 2.26 21.87 3.95
CA LEU A 108 2.46 20.82 4.96
C LEU A 108 3.92 20.39 5.09
N GLY A 109 4.77 20.68 4.11
CA GLY A 109 6.17 20.32 4.13
C GLY A 109 6.44 18.82 3.90
N ALA A 110 5.48 18.05 3.38
CA ALA A 110 5.63 16.62 3.11
C ALA A 110 6.46 16.36 1.84
N VAL A 111 7.71 16.79 1.86
CA VAL A 111 8.66 16.73 0.73
C VAL A 111 9.73 15.68 1.03
N GLN A 112 10.00 14.81 0.07
CA GLN A 112 11.13 13.89 0.14
C GLN A 112 12.44 14.65 -0.04
N SER A 113 13.45 14.35 0.79
CA SER A 113 14.76 14.98 0.65
C SER A 113 15.47 14.53 -0.65
N PRO A 114 16.38 15.33 -1.22
CA PRO A 114 17.14 14.94 -2.39
C PRO A 114 17.94 13.64 -2.21
N ASN A 115 18.48 13.41 -1.01
CA ASN A 115 19.20 12.17 -0.69
C ASN A 115 18.28 10.95 -0.71
N GLU A 116 17.07 11.05 -0.15
CA GLU A 116 16.08 9.98 -0.18
C GLU A 116 15.57 9.72 -1.60
N ALA A 117 15.39 10.77 -2.40
CA ALA A 117 15.04 10.63 -3.81
C ALA A 117 16.14 9.92 -4.61
N PHE A 118 17.41 10.19 -4.32
CA PHE A 118 18.55 9.47 -4.90
C PHE A 118 18.54 7.99 -4.51
N LEU A 119 18.35 7.67 -3.22
CA LEU A 119 18.28 6.28 -2.75
C LEU A 119 17.10 5.54 -3.37
N LEU A 120 15.95 6.21 -3.52
CA LEU A 120 14.80 5.64 -4.24
C LEU A 120 15.16 5.30 -5.70
N ASN A 121 15.85 6.20 -6.42
CA ASN A 121 16.25 5.93 -7.79
C ASN A 121 17.18 4.71 -7.88
N VAL A 122 18.15 4.57 -6.96
CA VAL A 122 19.01 3.38 -6.86
C VAL A 122 18.17 2.11 -6.63
N GLY A 123 17.16 2.20 -5.75
CA GLY A 123 16.24 1.09 -5.50
C GLY A 123 15.43 0.68 -6.73
N LEU A 124 14.97 1.67 -7.52
CA LEU A 124 14.18 1.43 -8.73
C LEU A 124 14.93 0.69 -9.82
N GLU A 125 16.26 0.87 -9.94
CA GLU A 125 17.09 0.20 -10.94
C GLU A 125 16.97 -1.33 -10.89
N SER A 126 16.80 -1.91 -9.70
CA SER A 126 16.68 -3.36 -9.51
C SER A 126 15.25 -3.85 -9.30
N LEU A 127 14.26 -2.98 -9.31
CA LEU A 127 12.87 -3.31 -8.98
C LEU A 127 12.32 -4.43 -9.87
N HIS A 128 12.59 -4.37 -11.17
CA HIS A 128 12.14 -5.34 -12.17
C HIS A 128 12.73 -6.74 -11.99
N LEU A 129 13.85 -6.88 -11.27
CA LEU A 129 14.47 -8.15 -10.91
C LEU A 129 13.97 -8.64 -9.54
N ARG A 130 13.85 -7.73 -8.59
CA ARG A 130 13.46 -8.06 -7.20
C ARG A 130 12.02 -8.54 -7.10
N ILE A 131 11.08 -7.86 -7.75
CA ILE A 131 9.66 -8.18 -7.63
C ILE A 131 9.31 -9.58 -8.14
N PRO A 132 9.72 -10.02 -9.33
CA PRO A 132 9.51 -11.41 -9.78
C PRO A 132 10.07 -12.42 -8.78
N ARG A 133 11.26 -12.18 -8.25
CA ARG A 133 11.88 -13.08 -7.27
C ARG A 133 11.10 -13.12 -5.96
N HIS A 134 10.61 -11.98 -5.47
CA HIS A 134 9.73 -11.94 -4.29
C HIS A 134 8.45 -12.75 -4.51
N CYS A 135 7.80 -12.61 -5.66
CA CYS A 135 6.60 -13.37 -5.99
C CYS A 135 6.87 -14.88 -6.06
N GLU A 136 7.95 -15.28 -6.73
CA GLU A 136 8.35 -16.69 -6.81
C GLU A 136 8.57 -17.29 -5.41
N ASN A 137 9.34 -16.59 -4.57
CA ASN A 137 9.63 -17.05 -3.22
C ASN A 137 8.36 -17.11 -2.37
N ALA A 138 7.51 -16.08 -2.42
CA ALA A 138 6.24 -16.06 -1.70
C ALA A 138 5.31 -17.20 -2.12
N LYS A 139 5.23 -17.50 -3.43
CA LYS A 139 4.44 -18.63 -3.92
C LYS A 139 4.94 -19.97 -3.37
N LYS A 140 6.26 -20.18 -3.34
CA LYS A 140 6.88 -21.41 -2.77
C LYS A 140 6.60 -21.54 -1.27
N VAL A 141 6.79 -20.45 -0.52
CA VAL A 141 6.53 -20.43 0.93
C VAL A 141 5.05 -20.67 1.22
N ALA A 142 4.15 -20.01 0.49
CA ALA A 142 2.71 -20.19 0.66
C ALA A 142 2.26 -21.63 0.36
N ALA A 143 2.81 -22.25 -0.68
CA ALA A 143 2.52 -23.65 -1.02
C ALA A 143 2.99 -24.62 0.09
N TYR A 144 4.18 -24.38 0.67
CA TYR A 144 4.66 -25.14 1.81
C TYR A 144 3.77 -24.97 3.04
N LEU A 145 3.42 -23.71 3.38
CA LEU A 145 2.57 -23.42 4.54
C LEU A 145 1.18 -24.03 4.40
N LYS A 146 0.61 -24.08 3.19
CA LYS A 146 -0.71 -24.69 2.92
C LYS A 146 -0.75 -26.17 3.30
N GLN A 147 0.40 -26.87 3.28
CA GLN A 147 0.50 -28.29 3.62
C GLN A 147 1.00 -28.52 5.05
N HIS A 148 1.41 -27.46 5.76
CA HIS A 148 2.02 -27.63 7.08
C HIS A 148 0.97 -27.93 8.16
N PRO A 149 1.16 -28.97 9.01
CA PRO A 149 0.15 -29.44 9.97
C PRO A 149 -0.20 -28.43 11.07
N ALA A 150 0.69 -27.49 11.38
CA ALA A 150 0.46 -26.43 12.37
C ALA A 150 -0.23 -25.19 11.77
N VAL A 151 -0.46 -25.13 10.45
CA VAL A 151 -1.12 -24.01 9.77
C VAL A 151 -2.59 -24.31 9.56
N THR A 152 -3.45 -23.34 9.83
CA THR A 152 -4.90 -23.48 9.72
C THR A 152 -5.46 -22.91 8.43
N TRP A 153 -4.85 -21.85 7.89
CA TRP A 153 -5.23 -21.21 6.64
C TRP A 153 -4.03 -20.45 6.06
N VAL A 154 -4.04 -20.27 4.74
CA VAL A 154 -3.08 -19.44 4.00
C VAL A 154 -3.84 -18.60 2.98
N GLU A 155 -3.58 -17.30 2.93
CA GLU A 155 -4.06 -16.39 1.88
C GLU A 155 -2.88 -15.96 1.02
N CYS A 156 -2.92 -16.36 -0.23
CA CYS A 156 -1.95 -15.98 -1.26
C CYS A 156 -2.61 -16.09 -2.63
N ALA A 157 -2.98 -14.96 -3.20
CA ALA A 157 -3.72 -14.90 -4.47
C ALA A 157 -2.96 -15.49 -5.68
N MET A 158 -1.71 -15.90 -5.52
CA MET A 158 -0.92 -16.62 -6.54
C MET A 158 -1.13 -18.15 -6.50
N LEU A 159 -1.86 -18.68 -5.51
CA LEU A 159 -2.13 -20.10 -5.40
C LEU A 159 -3.53 -20.42 -5.94
N GLU A 160 -3.63 -21.45 -6.75
CA GLU A 160 -4.92 -22.00 -7.18
C GLU A 160 -5.79 -22.36 -5.97
N GLY A 161 -7.10 -22.03 -6.07
CA GLY A 161 -8.07 -22.20 -5.00
C GLY A 161 -8.08 -21.07 -3.95
N ASP A 162 -7.22 -20.04 -4.08
CA ASP A 162 -7.41 -18.80 -3.34
C ASP A 162 -8.61 -18.03 -3.92
N ARG A 163 -9.42 -17.43 -3.05
CA ARG A 163 -10.63 -16.67 -3.45
C ARG A 163 -10.36 -15.51 -4.40
N GLN A 164 -9.14 -15.03 -4.48
CA GLN A 164 -8.72 -13.91 -5.32
C GLN A 164 -7.87 -14.36 -6.52
N TYR A 165 -7.68 -15.66 -6.71
CA TYR A 165 -6.79 -16.20 -7.75
C TYR A 165 -7.14 -15.69 -9.14
N ASP A 166 -8.41 -15.79 -9.57
CA ASP A 166 -8.84 -15.36 -10.91
C ASP A 166 -8.63 -13.87 -11.15
N LEU A 167 -8.91 -13.03 -10.12
CA LEU A 167 -8.64 -11.61 -10.20
C LEU A 167 -7.14 -11.30 -10.23
N ALA A 168 -6.36 -12.07 -9.50
CA ALA A 168 -4.90 -11.94 -9.54
C ALA A 168 -4.35 -12.31 -10.93
N GLN A 169 -4.84 -13.37 -11.54
CA GLN A 169 -4.46 -13.74 -12.91
C GLN A 169 -4.87 -12.66 -13.93
N LYS A 170 -6.02 -12.03 -13.75
CA LYS A 170 -6.50 -10.97 -14.62
C LYS A 170 -5.62 -9.71 -14.55
N TYR A 171 -5.35 -9.21 -13.34
CA TYR A 171 -4.70 -7.92 -13.13
C TYR A 171 -3.19 -7.99 -12.94
N MET A 172 -2.69 -9.13 -12.47
CA MET A 172 -1.30 -9.35 -12.07
C MET A 172 -0.80 -10.74 -12.49
N PRO A 173 -0.84 -11.10 -13.79
CA PRO A 173 -0.52 -12.47 -14.26
C PRO A 173 0.92 -12.89 -13.96
N ARG A 174 1.83 -11.94 -13.74
CA ARG A 174 3.24 -12.19 -13.42
C ARG A 174 3.51 -12.41 -11.95
N GLY A 175 2.49 -12.26 -11.08
CA GLY A 175 2.59 -12.36 -9.63
C GLY A 175 2.01 -11.15 -8.93
N THR A 176 1.64 -11.28 -7.66
CA THR A 176 0.99 -10.22 -6.90
C THR A 176 1.99 -9.40 -6.08
N CYS A 177 2.66 -10.05 -5.15
CA CYS A 177 3.68 -9.44 -4.27
C CYS A 177 4.42 -10.52 -3.46
N GLY A 178 5.35 -10.10 -2.59
CA GLY A 178 6.08 -10.98 -1.68
C GLY A 178 5.40 -11.19 -0.32
N VAL A 179 4.13 -10.81 -0.16
CA VAL A 179 3.41 -10.94 1.12
C VAL A 179 2.52 -12.17 1.10
N VAL A 180 2.59 -12.95 2.21
CA VAL A 180 1.75 -14.12 2.45
C VAL A 180 1.13 -13.97 3.84
N SER A 181 -0.18 -14.18 3.95
CA SER A 181 -0.86 -14.23 5.24
C SER A 181 -1.23 -15.66 5.58
N PHE A 182 -1.05 -16.05 6.84
CA PHE A 182 -1.42 -17.39 7.30
C PHE A 182 -1.76 -17.41 8.79
N GLY A 183 -2.54 -18.38 9.20
CA GLY A 183 -2.89 -18.61 10.60
C GLY A 183 -2.26 -19.89 11.13
N VAL A 184 -1.84 -19.85 12.39
CA VAL A 184 -1.29 -21.03 13.09
C VAL A 184 -2.28 -21.60 14.10
N LYS A 185 -2.23 -22.91 14.34
CA LYS A 185 -2.98 -23.56 15.42
C LYS A 185 -2.53 -23.01 16.77
N GLY A 186 -3.46 -22.76 17.69
CA GLY A 186 -3.19 -22.13 18.99
C GLY A 186 -3.32 -20.60 18.99
N GLY A 187 -3.77 -20.00 17.86
CA GLY A 187 -4.17 -18.60 17.77
C GLY A 187 -3.03 -17.62 18.09
N ARG A 188 -3.37 -16.52 18.76
CA ARG A 188 -2.43 -15.42 19.02
C ARG A 188 -1.19 -15.82 19.83
N ALA A 189 -1.35 -16.65 20.86
CA ALA A 189 -0.22 -17.09 21.68
C ALA A 189 0.81 -17.88 20.85
N ALA A 190 0.34 -18.82 20.03
CA ALA A 190 1.21 -19.58 19.14
C ALA A 190 1.87 -18.71 18.07
N ALA A 191 1.14 -17.72 17.52
CA ALA A 191 1.69 -16.77 16.55
C ALA A 191 2.80 -15.90 17.18
N THR A 192 2.63 -15.45 18.43
CA THR A 192 3.65 -14.71 19.16
C THR A 192 4.90 -15.58 19.38
N THR A 193 4.72 -16.81 19.88
CA THR A 193 5.82 -17.77 20.07
C THR A 193 6.56 -18.04 18.76
N PHE A 194 5.82 -18.21 17.66
CA PHE A 194 6.41 -18.38 16.32
C PHE A 194 7.28 -17.19 15.93
N MET A 195 6.76 -15.96 16.07
CA MET A 195 7.52 -14.75 15.72
C MET A 195 8.78 -14.57 16.58
N ASP A 196 8.69 -14.87 17.88
CA ASP A 196 9.80 -14.74 18.82
C ASP A 196 10.87 -15.81 18.59
N SER A 197 10.50 -16.97 18.02
CA SER A 197 11.38 -18.10 17.72
C SER A 197 12.08 -17.96 16.35
N LEU A 198 11.74 -16.94 15.54
CA LEU A 198 12.39 -16.75 14.26
C LEU A 198 13.84 -16.30 14.42
N GLU A 199 14.77 -17.19 14.05
CA GLU A 199 16.19 -16.89 14.04
C GLU A 199 16.58 -16.02 12.85
N ARG A 200 17.51 -15.09 13.09
CA ARG A 200 18.13 -14.32 12.03
C ARG A 200 19.09 -15.22 11.25
N HIS A 201 18.79 -15.48 9.99
CA HIS A 201 19.84 -15.98 9.11
C HIS A 201 20.91 -14.89 8.92
N PRO A 202 22.21 -15.18 9.04
CA PRO A 202 23.30 -14.19 8.99
C PRO A 202 23.34 -13.34 7.72
N GLY A 203 22.62 -13.71 6.65
CA GLY A 203 22.49 -12.95 5.41
C GLY A 203 21.09 -12.34 5.15
N GLY A 204 20.15 -12.48 6.08
CA GLY A 204 18.77 -12.04 5.90
C GLY A 204 18.50 -10.66 6.51
N ARG A 205 17.98 -9.74 5.73
CA ARG A 205 17.50 -8.45 6.25
C ARG A 205 16.15 -8.67 6.98
N ARG A 206 16.01 -8.13 8.19
CA ARG A 206 14.76 -8.19 8.99
C ARG A 206 13.53 -7.63 8.23
N SER A 207 13.73 -6.74 7.28
CA SER A 207 12.67 -6.06 6.54
C SER A 207 11.81 -6.98 5.67
N HIS A 208 12.22 -8.24 5.45
CA HIS A 208 11.48 -9.18 4.60
C HIS A 208 10.67 -10.23 5.38
N LEU A 209 10.83 -10.30 6.70
CA LEU A 209 10.18 -11.32 7.53
C LEU A 209 9.25 -10.76 8.63
N LEU A 210 9.22 -9.44 8.81
CA LEU A 210 8.31 -8.85 9.79
C LEU A 210 7.03 -8.42 9.09
N PRO A 211 5.86 -8.86 9.58
CA PRO A 211 4.62 -8.17 9.27
C PRO A 211 4.79 -6.72 9.75
N ALA A 212 4.37 -5.76 8.95
CA ALA A 212 4.28 -4.38 9.42
C ALA A 212 3.49 -4.38 10.73
N PRO A 213 3.94 -3.68 11.79
CA PRO A 213 3.21 -3.64 13.05
C PRO A 213 1.80 -3.12 12.77
N GLY A 214 0.79 -3.96 12.97
CA GLY A 214 -0.60 -3.54 12.86
C GLY A 214 -1.51 -4.31 11.89
N ILE A 215 -1.02 -5.24 11.08
CA ILE A 215 -1.91 -6.07 10.25
C ILE A 215 -2.14 -7.42 10.95
N TYR A 216 -2.95 -7.39 11.99
CA TYR A 216 -3.64 -8.55 12.51
C TYR A 216 -5.08 -8.52 11.99
N HIS A 217 -5.42 -9.41 11.07
CA HIS A 217 -6.81 -9.70 10.75
C HIS A 217 -7.30 -10.81 11.68
N PRO A 218 -8.27 -10.53 12.57
CA PRO A 218 -8.90 -11.58 13.34
C PRO A 218 -9.63 -12.52 12.38
N SER A 219 -9.53 -13.83 12.66
CA SER A 219 -10.36 -14.83 12.00
C SER A 219 -11.84 -14.46 12.11
N PRO A 220 -12.67 -14.70 11.09
CA PRO A 220 -14.12 -14.43 11.14
C PRO A 220 -14.87 -15.12 12.28
N ALA A 221 -14.24 -16.05 12.99
CA ALA A 221 -14.86 -16.81 14.09
C ALA A 221 -14.98 -16.05 15.41
N ASP A 222 -14.29 -14.93 15.62
CA ASP A 222 -14.23 -14.30 16.95
C ASP A 222 -15.10 -13.07 17.17
N GLY A 223 -15.93 -12.66 16.22
CA GLY A 223 -17.01 -11.67 16.41
C GLY A 223 -16.66 -10.35 17.11
N ARG A 224 -15.37 -9.98 17.24
CA ARG A 224 -14.92 -8.75 17.91
C ARG A 224 -14.29 -7.78 16.94
N THR A 225 -14.98 -6.71 16.65
CA THR A 225 -14.50 -5.51 16.00
C THR A 225 -13.36 -4.89 16.80
N VAL A 226 -12.19 -4.74 16.20
CA VAL A 226 -11.09 -4.00 16.80
C VAL A 226 -11.21 -2.54 16.40
N GLY A 227 -11.93 -1.77 17.20
CA GLY A 227 -11.76 -0.32 17.29
C GLY A 227 -10.99 -0.03 18.58
N GLY A 228 -9.88 0.74 18.47
CA GLY A 228 -9.22 1.30 19.63
C GLY A 228 -7.75 0.90 19.80
N LEU A 229 -6.87 1.82 19.49
CA LEU A 229 -5.51 1.90 20.02
C LEU A 229 -5.54 1.81 21.54
N ARG A 230 -5.16 0.69 22.13
CA ARG A 230 -4.87 0.62 23.57
C ARG A 230 -3.41 1.01 23.79
N ARG A 231 -3.22 2.06 24.59
CA ARG A 231 -1.92 2.39 25.20
C ARG A 231 -1.43 1.21 26.03
N ALA A 232 -0.13 0.94 25.98
CA ALA A 232 0.52 -0.02 26.86
C ALA A 232 0.32 0.39 28.33
N PRO A 233 0.03 -0.54 29.25
CA PRO A 233 0.04 -0.27 30.68
C PRO A 233 1.50 -0.18 31.17
N GLY A 234 1.89 0.94 31.76
CA GLY A 234 3.13 1.09 32.50
C GLY A 234 4.05 2.21 32.04
N SER A 235 3.62 3.46 32.15
CA SER A 235 4.52 4.58 32.44
C SER A 235 3.86 5.48 33.47
N GLY A 236 4.00 5.11 34.74
CA GLY A 236 3.73 6.00 35.87
C GLY A 236 4.71 7.16 35.82
N ALA A 237 4.20 8.38 35.71
CA ALA A 237 4.97 9.58 35.92
C ALA A 237 5.40 9.63 37.39
N PRO A 238 6.63 10.07 37.74
CA PRO A 238 6.98 10.33 39.12
C PRO A 238 6.27 11.56 39.59
N GLU A 239 5.52 11.42 40.71
CA GLU A 239 5.00 12.54 41.51
C GLU A 239 6.17 13.45 41.93
N ARG A 240 6.11 14.70 41.54
CA ARG A 240 6.91 15.76 42.18
C ARG A 240 6.25 16.12 43.48
N ARG A 241 6.85 15.72 44.60
CA ARG A 241 6.64 16.38 45.91
C ARG A 241 7.49 17.64 45.96
N HIS A 242 6.91 18.65 46.45
CA HIS A 242 7.36 20.00 46.82
C HIS A 242 8.83 20.31 46.89
#